data_50fdb08cee9d7197682e3d7c9489b127
#
_entry.id   50fdb08cee9d7197682e3d7c9489b127
#
_cell.length_a   1.000
_cell.length_b   1.000
_cell.length_c   1.000
_cell.angle_alpha   90.00
_cell.angle_beta   90.00
_cell.angle_gamma   90.00
#
_symmetry.space_group_name_H-M   'P 1'
#
loop_
_entity.id
_entity.type
_entity.pdbx_description
1 polymer ?
#
loop_
_entity_poly.entity_id
_entity_poly.type
_entity_poly.pdbx_seq_one_letter_code
_entity_poly.pdbx_strand_id
1 'polypeptide(L)'
;MISKLIVKIFLILLVPLNLMGQSDDVSKVGTTAATFLEIPVGGAAVGMGGAFVSLANDASSLYWNVGGISTIGKYDLHLSYMNWIADTKFNFAGLVLPLGDFGTFGLSFTSLSMDDMKVRTIEKPEGTGELFSAGDISIGLSYARNLTDRFSIGFTIKYIQERIWHMTSQGWAIDAGTLFRTDILGGMVIGASISNFGTEMKLAGRDTRYFIRIDETKEGSNDRIPTNIELNSWDLPLIFRLGLSTNVIQNDTYRFTVTLDAIHPNNDYESLNVGGELSFMEFFILRGGYNSLFLKDGEGGLSLGIGVNSTMLFSDTIVQFDYAFRNFGRLQNVHMFSLEFKF
;
A
#
# COMPACT_ATOMS: atom_id res chain seq x y z
N MET A 1 -27.98 24.82 -11.56
CA MET A 1 -26.90 23.82 -11.68
C MET A 1 -26.15 23.62 -10.38
N ILE A 2 -25.71 24.67 -9.70
CA ILE A 2 -24.97 24.66 -8.42
C ILE A 2 -25.75 24.01 -7.27
N SER A 3 -27.10 24.20 -7.16
CA SER A 3 -27.90 23.62 -6.09
C SER A 3 -28.00 22.09 -6.15
N LYS A 4 -28.04 21.50 -7.36
CA LYS A 4 -28.03 20.03 -7.53
C LYS A 4 -26.66 19.42 -7.21
N LEU A 5 -25.58 20.19 -7.36
CA LEU A 5 -24.22 19.80 -7.03
C LEU A 5 -24.02 19.76 -5.51
N ILE A 6 -24.49 20.78 -4.79
CA ILE A 6 -24.41 20.84 -3.32
C ILE A 6 -25.20 19.70 -2.67
N VAL A 7 -26.39 19.37 -3.20
CA VAL A 7 -27.20 18.24 -2.72
C VAL A 7 -26.48 16.89 -2.95
N LYS A 8 -25.77 16.73 -4.08
CA LYS A 8 -25.00 15.51 -4.37
C LYS A 8 -23.82 15.34 -3.41
N ILE A 9 -23.08 16.41 -3.11
CA ILE A 9 -21.97 16.40 -2.15
C ILE A 9 -22.50 16.13 -0.73
N PHE A 10 -23.64 16.69 -0.37
CA PHE A 10 -24.25 16.49 0.96
C PHE A 10 -24.78 15.08 1.17
N LEU A 11 -25.30 14.43 0.12
CA LEU A 11 -25.77 13.03 0.18
C LEU A 11 -24.61 12.02 0.32
N ILE A 12 -23.45 12.30 -0.26
CA ILE A 12 -22.22 11.48 -0.13
C ILE A 12 -21.67 11.58 1.30
N LEU A 13 -21.79 12.74 1.94
CA LEU A 13 -21.32 12.99 3.32
C LEU A 13 -22.27 12.43 4.41
N LEU A 14 -23.53 12.15 4.09
CA LEU A 14 -24.54 11.71 5.07
C LEU A 14 -24.64 10.18 5.26
N VAL A 15 -24.06 9.38 4.39
CA VAL A 15 -24.18 7.92 4.45
C VAL A 15 -23.41 7.24 5.60
N PRO A 16 -22.28 7.73 6.09
CA PRO A 16 -21.46 6.95 7.03
C PRO A 16 -21.75 7.16 8.53
N LEU A 17 -22.63 8.09 8.92
CA LEU A 17 -22.72 8.50 10.33
C LEU A 17 -23.35 7.46 11.29
N ASN A 18 -23.93 6.36 10.79
CA ASN A 18 -24.58 5.35 11.61
C ASN A 18 -23.95 3.95 11.56
N LEU A 19 -22.84 3.76 10.87
CA LEU A 19 -22.22 2.44 10.69
C LEU A 19 -21.03 2.15 11.62
N MET A 20 -20.58 3.14 12.41
CA MET A 20 -19.46 2.96 13.33
C MET A 20 -19.98 2.66 14.75
N GLY A 21 -20.45 1.47 14.96
CA GLY A 21 -20.50 0.87 16.30
C GLY A 21 -19.08 0.47 16.68
N GLN A 22 -18.33 1.35 17.34
CA GLN A 22 -17.06 0.96 17.95
C GLN A 22 -17.38 -0.05 19.06
N SER A 23 -17.07 -1.32 18.80
CA SER A 23 -16.96 -2.31 19.88
C SER A 23 -15.70 -1.99 20.69
N ASP A 24 -15.76 -2.11 22.02
CA ASP A 24 -14.59 -2.06 22.91
C ASP A 24 -13.74 -3.34 22.77
N ASP A 25 -13.49 -3.78 21.53
CA ASP A 25 -12.68 -4.95 21.26
C ASP A 25 -11.20 -4.64 21.55
N VAL A 26 -10.51 -5.69 21.99
CA VAL A 26 -9.06 -5.63 22.24
C VAL A 26 -8.36 -5.19 20.94
N SER A 27 -7.55 -4.16 21.03
CA SER A 27 -6.76 -3.68 19.90
C SER A 27 -5.90 -4.80 19.32
N LYS A 28 -6.00 -5.02 18.02
CA LYS A 28 -5.18 -5.98 17.26
C LYS A 28 -3.95 -5.34 16.63
N VAL A 29 -3.68 -4.08 16.93
CA VAL A 29 -2.53 -3.32 16.41
C VAL A 29 -1.23 -4.04 16.74
N GLY A 30 -0.37 -4.26 15.73
CA GLY A 30 0.92 -4.93 15.89
C GLY A 30 0.84 -6.46 15.98
N THR A 31 -0.26 -7.09 15.59
CA THR A 31 -0.45 -8.55 15.65
C THR A 31 -0.32 -9.24 14.29
N THR A 32 0.27 -8.58 13.29
CA THR A 32 0.52 -9.15 11.96
C THR A 32 2.00 -9.12 11.60
N ALA A 33 2.41 -10.06 10.75
CA ALA A 33 3.70 -10.02 10.04
C ALA A 33 3.62 -9.11 8.82
N ALA A 34 4.74 -8.84 8.19
CA ALA A 34 4.86 -8.16 6.90
C ALA A 34 4.09 -6.82 6.81
N THR A 35 4.11 -6.02 7.87
CA THR A 35 3.42 -4.72 7.93
C THR A 35 3.93 -3.71 6.90
N PHE A 36 5.10 -3.93 6.28
CA PHE A 36 5.60 -3.11 5.17
C PHE A 36 4.66 -3.14 3.95
N LEU A 37 3.78 -4.15 3.82
CA LEU A 37 2.76 -4.24 2.79
C LEU A 37 1.62 -3.22 2.96
N GLU A 38 1.53 -2.54 4.11
CA GLU A 38 0.57 -1.47 4.38
C GLU A 38 1.10 -0.08 4.03
N ILE A 39 2.42 0.03 3.75
CA ILE A 39 3.03 1.30 3.36
C ILE A 39 2.47 1.73 2.00
N PRO A 40 1.86 2.93 1.90
CA PRO A 40 1.20 3.37 0.68
C PRO A 40 2.19 3.60 -0.46
N VAL A 41 1.76 3.34 -1.69
CA VAL A 41 2.54 3.41 -2.92
C VAL A 41 2.06 4.55 -3.81
N GLY A 42 2.99 5.26 -4.42
CA GLY A 42 2.73 6.27 -5.44
C GLY A 42 2.42 7.67 -4.89
N GLY A 43 3.15 8.68 -5.39
CA GLY A 43 2.98 10.08 -4.98
C GLY A 43 1.57 10.61 -5.25
N ALA A 44 0.93 10.17 -6.35
CA ALA A 44 -0.44 10.52 -6.66
C ALA A 44 -1.41 10.06 -5.56
N ALA A 45 -1.35 8.78 -5.19
CA ALA A 45 -2.23 8.18 -4.20
C ALA A 45 -1.98 8.74 -2.79
N VAL A 46 -0.70 8.89 -2.39
CA VAL A 46 -0.34 9.49 -1.10
C VAL A 46 -0.81 10.95 -1.02
N GLY A 47 -0.65 11.73 -2.09
CA GLY A 47 -1.14 13.12 -2.16
C GLY A 47 -2.66 13.24 -2.02
N MET A 48 -3.40 12.19 -2.37
CA MET A 48 -4.86 12.08 -2.19
C MET A 48 -5.26 11.41 -0.87
N GLY A 49 -4.36 11.35 0.13
CA GLY A 49 -4.66 10.74 1.42
C GLY A 49 -4.84 9.21 1.37
N GLY A 50 -4.39 8.53 0.32
CA GLY A 50 -4.60 7.09 0.12
C GLY A 50 -6.01 6.72 -0.32
N ALA A 51 -6.83 7.67 -0.77
CA ALA A 51 -8.13 7.40 -1.37
C ALA A 51 -7.96 7.16 -2.88
N PHE A 52 -7.55 5.95 -3.28
CA PHE A 52 -7.10 5.66 -4.65
C PHE A 52 -7.67 4.36 -5.27
N VAL A 53 -8.38 3.55 -4.50
CA VAL A 53 -8.88 2.22 -4.91
C VAL A 53 -9.79 2.27 -6.13
N SER A 54 -10.59 3.32 -6.27
CA SER A 54 -11.49 3.53 -7.41
C SER A 54 -10.85 4.31 -8.57
N LEU A 55 -9.74 5.03 -8.32
CA LEU A 55 -9.00 5.77 -9.36
C LEU A 55 -7.98 4.91 -10.09
N ALA A 56 -7.52 3.84 -9.48
CA ALA A 56 -6.48 2.92 -9.94
C ALA A 56 -6.41 2.80 -11.48
N ASN A 57 -5.62 3.65 -12.15
CA ASN A 57 -5.54 3.82 -13.60
C ASN A 57 -4.09 3.93 -14.12
N ASP A 58 -3.12 3.60 -13.27
CA ASP A 58 -1.69 3.54 -13.56
C ASP A 58 -1.07 2.26 -12.96
N ALA A 59 0.22 2.02 -13.13
CA ALA A 59 0.87 0.81 -12.65
C ALA A 59 0.93 0.72 -11.10
N SER A 60 0.64 1.79 -10.34
CA SER A 60 0.45 1.70 -8.89
C SER A 60 -0.82 0.94 -8.50
N SER A 61 -1.74 0.71 -9.46
CA SER A 61 -2.91 -0.16 -9.32
C SER A 61 -2.56 -1.59 -8.90
N LEU A 62 -1.34 -2.06 -9.21
CA LEU A 62 -0.81 -3.35 -8.74
C LEU A 62 -0.78 -3.44 -7.20
N TYR A 63 -0.76 -2.31 -6.51
CA TYR A 63 -0.85 -2.21 -5.06
C TYR A 63 -2.28 -1.87 -4.59
N TRP A 64 -2.93 -0.87 -5.21
CA TRP A 64 -4.19 -0.32 -4.72
C TRP A 64 -5.41 -1.16 -5.10
N ASN A 65 -5.50 -1.55 -6.38
CA ASN A 65 -6.61 -2.33 -6.92
C ASN A 65 -6.20 -2.97 -8.24
N VAL A 66 -5.84 -4.24 -8.22
CA VAL A 66 -5.34 -4.95 -9.39
C VAL A 66 -6.34 -5.01 -10.55
N GLY A 67 -7.64 -4.87 -10.30
CA GLY A 67 -8.66 -4.74 -11.36
C GLY A 67 -8.41 -3.54 -12.26
N GLY A 68 -7.76 -2.50 -11.74
CA GLY A 68 -7.45 -1.26 -12.46
C GLY A 68 -6.46 -1.43 -13.61
N ILE A 69 -5.51 -2.37 -13.53
CA ILE A 69 -4.50 -2.55 -14.60
C ILE A 69 -5.11 -2.94 -15.94
N SER A 70 -6.30 -3.54 -15.96
CA SER A 70 -7.01 -3.90 -17.20
C SER A 70 -7.51 -2.68 -18.00
N THR A 71 -7.52 -1.52 -17.38
CA THR A 71 -7.94 -0.26 -18.02
C THR A 71 -6.78 0.51 -18.64
N ILE A 72 -5.56 0.06 -18.40
CA ILE A 72 -4.34 0.66 -18.92
C ILE A 72 -4.12 0.14 -20.34
N GLY A 73 -4.18 1.03 -21.32
CA GLY A 73 -4.08 0.67 -22.74
C GLY A 73 -2.67 0.70 -23.32
N LYS A 74 -1.67 1.10 -22.53
CA LYS A 74 -0.24 1.23 -22.89
C LYS A 74 0.63 0.46 -21.91
N TYR A 75 1.85 0.15 -22.30
CA TYR A 75 2.86 -0.29 -21.34
C TYR A 75 3.06 0.82 -20.32
N ASP A 76 3.08 0.46 -19.03
CA ASP A 76 3.17 1.42 -17.94
C ASP A 76 4.18 0.94 -16.90
N LEU A 77 5.20 1.75 -16.65
CA LEU A 77 6.21 1.53 -15.62
C LEU A 77 6.10 2.60 -14.56
N HIS A 78 5.84 2.21 -13.33
CA HIS A 78 5.77 3.08 -12.17
C HIS A 78 6.90 2.78 -11.19
N LEU A 79 7.61 3.81 -10.78
CA LEU A 79 8.68 3.75 -9.78
C LEU A 79 8.34 4.71 -8.64
N SER A 80 8.42 4.24 -7.40
CA SER A 80 8.22 5.08 -6.21
C SER A 80 9.37 4.90 -5.23
N TYR A 81 9.77 6.00 -4.62
CA TYR A 81 10.77 6.05 -3.57
C TYR A 81 10.29 6.92 -2.41
N MET A 82 10.56 6.48 -1.19
CA MET A 82 10.22 7.20 0.03
C MET A 82 11.21 6.90 1.13
N ASN A 83 11.71 7.95 1.79
CA ASN A 83 12.30 7.80 3.11
C ASN A 83 11.17 7.58 4.11
N TRP A 84 11.14 6.37 4.67
CA TRP A 84 10.12 5.97 5.63
C TRP A 84 10.57 6.24 7.05
N ILE A 85 9.73 5.93 8.01
CA ILE A 85 9.97 6.12 9.44
C ILE A 85 11.23 5.37 9.87
N ALA A 86 11.95 5.88 10.88
CA ALA A 86 13.17 5.30 11.45
C ALA A 86 14.31 5.11 10.42
N ASP A 87 14.46 6.07 9.50
CA ASP A 87 15.51 6.08 8.46
C ASP A 87 15.50 4.86 7.54
N THR A 88 14.35 4.17 7.44
CA THR A 88 14.19 3.08 6.48
C THR A 88 13.86 3.62 5.09
N LYS A 89 14.19 2.85 4.06
CA LYS A 89 13.99 3.19 2.65
C LYS A 89 12.95 2.28 2.04
N PHE A 90 11.86 2.86 1.57
CA PHE A 90 10.79 2.15 0.88
C PHE A 90 10.87 2.39 -0.62
N ASN A 91 10.80 1.31 -1.39
CA ASN A 91 10.79 1.36 -2.86
C ASN A 91 9.66 0.49 -3.40
N PHE A 92 9.06 0.96 -4.47
CA PHE A 92 8.10 0.19 -5.26
C PHE A 92 8.42 0.35 -6.75
N ALA A 93 8.32 -0.75 -7.48
CA ALA A 93 8.35 -0.78 -8.93
C ALA A 93 7.17 -1.62 -9.46
N GLY A 94 6.40 -1.07 -10.38
CA GLY A 94 5.28 -1.72 -11.03
C GLY A 94 5.41 -1.64 -12.55
N LEU A 95 5.22 -2.76 -13.24
CA LEU A 95 5.20 -2.85 -14.69
C LEU A 95 3.88 -3.48 -15.15
N VAL A 96 3.17 -2.81 -16.03
CA VAL A 96 1.90 -3.28 -16.62
C VAL A 96 2.07 -3.51 -18.11
N LEU A 97 1.65 -4.68 -18.56
CA LEU A 97 1.80 -5.18 -19.92
C LEU A 97 0.42 -5.53 -20.49
N PRO A 98 -0.25 -4.62 -21.19
CA PRO A 98 -1.52 -4.92 -21.87
C PRO A 98 -1.25 -5.81 -23.10
N LEU A 99 -1.94 -6.95 -23.18
CA LEU A 99 -1.83 -7.93 -24.26
C LEU A 99 -3.12 -8.04 -25.09
N GLY A 100 -3.83 -6.94 -25.24
CA GLY A 100 -5.08 -6.87 -26.01
C GLY A 100 -6.15 -7.82 -25.46
N ASP A 101 -6.71 -8.67 -26.32
CA ASP A 101 -7.81 -9.58 -25.96
C ASP A 101 -7.44 -10.63 -24.89
N PHE A 102 -6.16 -10.89 -24.69
CA PHE A 102 -5.69 -11.81 -23.64
C PHE A 102 -5.75 -11.19 -22.23
N GLY A 103 -6.03 -9.89 -22.12
CA GLY A 103 -6.05 -9.16 -20.85
C GLY A 103 -4.72 -8.47 -20.57
N THR A 104 -4.50 -8.09 -19.32
CA THR A 104 -3.34 -7.31 -18.89
C THR A 104 -2.58 -8.07 -17.81
N PHE A 105 -1.27 -8.20 -18.01
CA PHE A 105 -0.35 -8.73 -17.01
C PHE A 105 0.34 -7.61 -16.25
N GLY A 106 0.73 -7.90 -15.01
CA GLY A 106 1.48 -6.97 -14.18
C GLY A 106 2.55 -7.66 -13.36
N LEU A 107 3.65 -6.95 -13.15
CA LEU A 107 4.72 -7.35 -12.23
C LEU A 107 4.91 -6.23 -11.22
N SER A 108 5.02 -6.58 -9.95
CA SER A 108 5.32 -5.62 -8.89
C SER A 108 6.47 -6.09 -8.03
N PHE A 109 7.26 -5.14 -7.56
CA PHE A 109 8.32 -5.32 -6.59
C PHE A 109 8.20 -4.25 -5.53
N THR A 110 8.19 -4.66 -4.26
CA THR A 110 8.19 -3.77 -3.10
C THR A 110 9.36 -4.13 -2.22
N SER A 111 10.07 -3.15 -1.69
CA SER A 111 11.11 -3.39 -0.70
C SER A 111 11.12 -2.33 0.39
N LEU A 112 11.35 -2.78 1.62
CA LEU A 112 11.70 -1.94 2.77
C LEU A 112 13.08 -2.36 3.24
N SER A 113 13.98 -1.42 3.48
CA SER A 113 15.35 -1.71 3.90
C SER A 113 15.86 -0.66 4.86
N MET A 114 16.78 -1.06 5.73
CA MET A 114 17.54 -0.17 6.60
C MET A 114 19.03 -0.24 6.27
N ASP A 115 19.76 0.78 6.66
CA ASP A 115 21.22 0.77 6.58
C ASP A 115 21.82 -0.17 7.64
N ASP A 116 23.04 -0.67 7.39
CA ASP A 116 23.73 -1.57 8.31
C ASP A 116 23.97 -0.91 9.66
N MET A 117 23.67 -1.63 10.73
CA MET A 117 23.88 -1.21 12.12
C MET A 117 24.95 -2.08 12.77
N LYS A 118 25.72 -1.49 13.70
CA LYS A 118 26.69 -2.23 14.49
C LYS A 118 26.02 -3.15 15.50
N VAL A 119 26.45 -4.39 15.55
CA VAL A 119 26.09 -5.30 16.65
C VAL A 119 26.80 -4.84 17.92
N ARG A 120 26.02 -4.50 18.94
CA ARG A 120 26.53 -4.04 20.25
C ARG A 120 26.09 -5.01 21.34
N THR A 121 26.97 -5.24 22.30
CA THR A 121 26.71 -6.04 23.51
C THR A 121 27.03 -5.23 24.74
N ILE A 122 26.61 -5.72 25.92
CA ILE A 122 26.95 -5.10 27.20
C ILE A 122 28.46 -5.03 27.37
N GLU A 123 29.21 -6.04 26.91
CA GLU A 123 30.66 -6.10 27.02
C GLU A 123 31.38 -5.24 25.98
N LYS A 124 30.72 -4.99 24.80
CA LYS A 124 31.26 -4.20 23.69
C LYS A 124 30.25 -3.15 23.22
N PRO A 125 30.04 -2.07 24.01
CA PRO A 125 29.04 -1.05 23.70
C PRO A 125 29.37 -0.24 22.44
N GLU A 126 30.65 -0.16 22.06
CA GLU A 126 31.09 0.52 20.81
C GLU A 126 30.93 -0.33 19.54
N GLY A 127 30.61 -1.62 19.73
CA GLY A 127 30.37 -2.60 18.68
C GLY A 127 31.30 -3.79 18.74
N THR A 128 30.81 -4.95 18.29
CA THR A 128 31.57 -6.21 18.23
C THR A 128 32.50 -6.28 17.02
N GLY A 129 32.33 -5.40 16.03
CA GLY A 129 32.94 -5.45 14.69
C GLY A 129 32.01 -6.09 13.65
N GLU A 130 30.89 -6.71 14.06
CA GLU A 130 29.87 -7.23 13.16
C GLU A 130 28.83 -6.16 12.85
N LEU A 131 28.22 -6.28 11.66
CA LEU A 131 27.08 -5.47 11.23
C LEU A 131 25.85 -6.36 11.07
N PHE A 132 24.67 -5.77 11.28
CA PHE A 132 23.39 -6.41 10.97
C PHE A 132 22.50 -5.46 10.18
N SER A 133 21.61 -6.02 9.39
CA SER A 133 20.57 -5.28 8.68
C SER A 133 19.26 -6.03 8.73
N ALA A 134 18.18 -5.30 8.50
CA ALA A 134 16.84 -5.85 8.25
C ALA A 134 16.34 -5.36 6.89
N GLY A 135 15.47 -6.15 6.28
CA GLY A 135 14.84 -5.76 5.02
C GLY A 135 13.79 -6.76 4.59
N ASP A 136 12.77 -6.22 3.95
CA ASP A 136 11.59 -6.94 3.53
C ASP A 136 11.41 -6.76 2.02
N ILE A 137 10.94 -7.79 1.36
CA ILE A 137 10.63 -7.77 -0.07
C ILE A 137 9.29 -8.43 -0.35
N SER A 138 8.60 -7.93 -1.37
CA SER A 138 7.44 -8.58 -1.97
C SER A 138 7.55 -8.54 -3.49
N ILE A 139 7.27 -9.68 -4.14
CA ILE A 139 7.22 -9.80 -5.59
C ILE A 139 5.84 -10.30 -5.97
N GLY A 140 5.13 -9.54 -6.83
CA GLY A 140 3.78 -9.87 -7.28
C GLY A 140 3.72 -10.13 -8.78
N LEU A 141 2.96 -11.16 -9.15
CA LEU A 141 2.54 -11.44 -10.52
C LEU A 141 1.02 -11.25 -10.60
N SER A 142 0.57 -10.39 -11.49
CA SER A 142 -0.81 -9.96 -11.60
C SER A 142 -1.39 -10.27 -12.97
N TYR A 143 -2.70 -10.52 -12.99
CA TYR A 143 -3.49 -10.62 -14.19
C TYR A 143 -4.83 -9.93 -13.98
N ALA A 144 -5.27 -9.15 -14.96
CA ALA A 144 -6.59 -8.52 -14.96
C ALA A 144 -7.22 -8.51 -16.35
N ARG A 145 -8.54 -8.47 -16.36
CA ARG A 145 -9.33 -8.43 -17.59
C ARG A 145 -10.62 -7.61 -17.41
N ASN A 146 -11.01 -6.90 -18.45
CA ASN A 146 -12.35 -6.34 -18.55
C ASN A 146 -13.33 -7.45 -18.92
N LEU A 147 -14.28 -7.77 -18.04
CA LEU A 147 -15.34 -8.75 -18.31
C LEU A 147 -16.47 -8.12 -19.12
N THR A 148 -16.69 -6.83 -18.93
CA THR A 148 -17.60 -5.99 -19.73
C THR A 148 -16.96 -4.61 -19.90
N ASP A 149 -17.56 -3.75 -20.71
CA ASP A 149 -17.12 -2.35 -20.89
C ASP A 149 -17.12 -1.55 -19.58
N ARG A 150 -17.83 -2.05 -18.56
CA ARG A 150 -18.02 -1.36 -17.27
C ARG A 150 -17.41 -2.09 -16.07
N PHE A 151 -17.08 -3.36 -16.22
CA PHE A 151 -16.63 -4.19 -15.09
C PHE A 151 -15.30 -4.86 -15.38
N SER A 152 -14.34 -4.61 -14.51
CA SER A 152 -13.00 -5.16 -14.53
C SER A 152 -12.74 -6.00 -13.29
N ILE A 153 -11.96 -7.07 -13.43
CA ILE A 153 -11.50 -7.92 -12.33
C ILE A 153 -10.02 -8.24 -12.51
N GLY A 154 -9.31 -8.37 -11.42
CA GLY A 154 -7.90 -8.77 -11.43
C GLY A 154 -7.52 -9.53 -10.18
N PHE A 155 -6.41 -10.27 -10.29
CA PHE A 155 -5.81 -11.06 -9.21
C PHE A 155 -4.30 -10.90 -9.26
N THR A 156 -3.68 -10.96 -8.07
CA THR A 156 -2.23 -10.98 -7.88
C THR A 156 -1.85 -12.15 -7.00
N ILE A 157 -0.77 -12.84 -7.33
CA ILE A 157 -0.09 -13.77 -6.42
C ILE A 157 1.21 -13.09 -6.00
N LYS A 158 1.47 -13.04 -4.69
CA LYS A 158 2.66 -12.41 -4.10
C LYS A 158 3.49 -13.42 -3.33
N TYR A 159 4.80 -13.35 -3.54
CA TYR A 159 5.80 -13.93 -2.64
C TYR A 159 6.31 -12.83 -1.73
N ILE A 160 6.40 -13.11 -0.43
CA ILE A 160 6.78 -12.17 0.62
C ILE A 160 7.91 -12.77 1.43
N GLN A 161 8.94 -11.98 1.71
CA GLN A 161 10.05 -12.38 2.56
C GLN A 161 10.44 -11.21 3.47
N GLU A 162 10.56 -11.51 4.76
CA GLU A 162 11.17 -10.62 5.76
C GLU A 162 12.49 -11.22 6.21
N ARG A 163 13.48 -10.37 6.42
CA ARG A 163 14.78 -10.78 6.93
C ARG A 163 15.25 -9.79 8.02
N ILE A 164 15.67 -10.33 9.13
CA ILE A 164 16.38 -9.60 10.17
C ILE A 164 17.63 -10.39 10.55
N TRP A 165 18.78 -9.81 10.27
CA TRP A 165 20.10 -10.43 10.47
C TRP A 165 20.17 -11.84 9.86
N HIS A 166 20.15 -12.91 10.72
CA HIS A 166 20.23 -14.32 10.29
C HIS A 166 18.87 -15.04 10.29
N MET A 167 17.83 -14.31 10.56
CA MET A 167 16.46 -14.82 10.62
C MET A 167 15.70 -14.42 9.38
N THR A 168 14.91 -15.34 8.86
CA THR A 168 14.03 -15.09 7.71
C THR A 168 12.62 -15.61 7.97
N SER A 169 11.65 -14.90 7.43
CA SER A 169 10.25 -15.33 7.35
C SER A 169 9.80 -15.25 5.91
N GLN A 170 8.97 -16.18 5.47
CA GLN A 170 8.49 -16.25 4.09
C GLN A 170 7.00 -16.60 4.07
N GLY A 171 6.28 -16.03 3.11
CA GLY A 171 4.87 -16.29 2.93
C GLY A 171 4.41 -16.05 1.49
N TRP A 172 3.19 -16.48 1.21
CA TRP A 172 2.49 -16.26 -0.05
C TRP A 172 1.16 -15.58 0.24
N ALA A 173 0.77 -14.68 -0.64
CA ALA A 173 -0.51 -14.00 -0.56
C ALA A 173 -1.18 -13.87 -1.93
N ILE A 174 -2.50 -13.69 -1.89
CA ILE A 174 -3.32 -13.40 -3.06
C ILE A 174 -4.04 -12.07 -2.82
N ASP A 175 -4.06 -11.23 -3.85
CA ASP A 175 -4.93 -10.06 -3.89
C ASP A 175 -6.01 -10.25 -4.96
N ALA A 176 -7.17 -9.66 -4.73
CA ALA A 176 -8.24 -9.55 -5.71
C ALA A 176 -8.73 -8.11 -5.77
N GLY A 177 -9.07 -7.65 -6.97
CA GLY A 177 -9.56 -6.29 -7.16
C GLY A 177 -10.59 -6.20 -8.29
N THR A 178 -11.52 -5.28 -8.12
CA THR A 178 -12.57 -5.02 -9.12
C THR A 178 -12.79 -3.53 -9.29
N LEU A 179 -13.14 -3.12 -10.52
CA LEU A 179 -13.64 -1.78 -10.83
C LEU A 179 -14.96 -1.87 -11.57
N PHE A 180 -15.91 -1.06 -11.15
CA PHE A 180 -17.20 -0.92 -11.80
C PHE A 180 -17.48 0.55 -12.15
N ARG A 181 -17.69 0.84 -13.43
CA ARG A 181 -18.00 2.16 -13.95
C ARG A 181 -19.50 2.30 -14.15
N THR A 182 -20.08 3.37 -13.60
CA THR A 182 -21.51 3.66 -13.72
C THR A 182 -21.73 4.99 -14.41
N ASP A 183 -22.93 5.20 -14.98
CA ASP A 183 -23.34 6.50 -15.52
C ASP A 183 -23.94 7.42 -14.44
N ILE A 184 -24.04 6.94 -13.21
CA ILE A 184 -24.58 7.69 -12.07
C ILE A 184 -23.58 8.78 -11.69
N LEU A 185 -24.05 9.93 -11.25
CA LEU A 185 -23.25 11.06 -10.75
C LEU A 185 -22.18 11.56 -11.75
N GLY A 186 -22.42 11.40 -13.07
CA GLY A 186 -21.49 11.89 -14.11
C GLY A 186 -20.32 10.96 -14.36
N GLY A 187 -20.50 9.63 -14.18
CA GLY A 187 -19.47 8.64 -14.44
C GLY A 187 -18.73 8.18 -13.19
N MET A 188 -19.47 7.88 -12.11
CA MET A 188 -18.87 7.39 -10.87
C MET A 188 -18.22 6.03 -11.07
N VAL A 189 -17.04 5.84 -10.49
CA VAL A 189 -16.33 4.57 -10.43
C VAL A 189 -16.40 4.02 -9.02
N ILE A 190 -16.71 2.74 -8.91
CA ILE A 190 -16.71 1.97 -7.66
C ILE A 190 -15.56 0.98 -7.76
N GLY A 191 -14.62 1.03 -6.80
CA GLY A 191 -13.52 0.10 -6.70
C GLY A 191 -13.64 -0.73 -5.43
N ALA A 192 -13.34 -2.01 -5.51
CA ALA A 192 -13.18 -2.85 -4.33
C ALA A 192 -11.92 -3.70 -4.46
N SER A 193 -11.17 -3.84 -3.36
CA SER A 193 -9.99 -4.69 -3.32
C SER A 193 -9.88 -5.43 -1.98
N ILE A 194 -9.36 -6.65 -2.05
CA ILE A 194 -8.89 -7.43 -0.90
C ILE A 194 -7.41 -7.67 -1.17
N SER A 195 -6.55 -7.32 -0.22
CA SER A 195 -5.10 -7.44 -0.34
C SER A 195 -4.54 -8.29 0.79
N ASN A 196 -3.48 -9.05 0.48
CA ASN A 196 -2.68 -9.82 1.43
C ASN A 196 -3.43 -11.00 2.08
N PHE A 197 -4.38 -11.62 1.39
CA PHE A 197 -4.97 -12.88 1.85
C PHE A 197 -3.97 -14.01 1.61
N GLY A 198 -3.39 -14.59 2.68
CA GLY A 198 -2.31 -15.54 2.49
C GLY A 198 -1.96 -16.38 3.70
N THR A 199 -0.76 -16.96 3.65
CA THR A 199 -0.22 -17.86 4.67
C THR A 199 0.29 -17.05 5.87
N GLU A 200 0.18 -17.63 7.06
CA GLU A 200 0.91 -17.13 8.22
C GLU A 200 2.43 -17.14 7.97
N MET A 201 3.12 -16.21 8.59
CA MET A 201 4.57 -16.07 8.51
C MET A 201 5.22 -16.31 9.87
N LYS A 202 6.36 -17.02 9.87
CA LYS A 202 7.12 -17.35 11.07
C LYS A 202 8.60 -17.11 10.82
N LEU A 203 9.25 -16.36 11.71
CA LEU A 203 10.69 -16.21 11.67
C LEU A 203 11.40 -17.52 11.99
N ALA A 204 12.39 -17.87 11.19
CA ALA A 204 13.24 -19.03 11.37
C ALA A 204 14.69 -18.70 11.03
N GLY A 205 15.64 -19.31 11.73
CA GLY A 205 17.07 -19.10 11.49
C GLY A 205 17.94 -19.51 12.64
N ARG A 206 19.23 -19.25 12.52
CA ARG A 206 20.23 -19.73 13.48
C ARG A 206 20.13 -19.09 14.86
N ASP A 207 19.54 -17.89 14.96
CA ASP A 207 19.49 -17.13 16.21
C ASP A 207 18.42 -17.66 17.19
N THR A 208 17.59 -18.63 16.74
CA THR A 208 16.71 -19.42 17.62
C THR A 208 17.43 -20.53 18.34
N ARG A 209 18.65 -20.90 17.89
CA ARG A 209 19.41 -22.00 18.47
C ARG A 209 19.94 -21.64 19.84
N TYR A 210 19.67 -22.51 20.80
CA TYR A 210 20.12 -22.36 22.18
C TYR A 210 20.69 -23.70 22.67
N PHE A 211 21.62 -23.66 23.62
CA PHE A 211 22.14 -24.87 24.26
C PHE A 211 21.61 -24.97 25.67
N ILE A 212 20.98 -26.10 26.00
CA ILE A 212 20.42 -26.34 27.32
C ILE A 212 21.03 -27.58 27.94
N ARG A 213 20.98 -27.61 29.26
CA ARG A 213 21.20 -28.78 30.10
C ARG A 213 19.83 -29.29 30.56
N ILE A 214 19.48 -30.55 30.22
CA ILE A 214 18.15 -31.10 30.55
C ILE A 214 17.99 -31.34 32.04
N ASP A 215 19.07 -31.74 32.72
CA ASP A 215 19.05 -32.04 34.14
C ASP A 215 20.21 -31.32 34.83
N GLU A 216 19.90 -30.24 35.49
CA GLU A 216 20.88 -29.39 36.20
C GLU A 216 21.45 -30.08 37.45
N THR A 217 20.76 -31.13 37.97
CA THR A 217 21.12 -31.80 39.22
C THR A 217 22.12 -32.94 39.01
N LYS A 218 22.29 -33.42 37.75
CA LYS A 218 23.20 -34.53 37.45
C LYS A 218 24.53 -34.01 36.93
N GLU A 219 25.60 -34.31 37.68
CA GLU A 219 26.96 -34.10 37.22
C GLU A 219 27.28 -35.05 36.04
N GLY A 220 28.03 -34.57 35.03
CA GLY A 220 28.39 -35.35 33.85
C GLY A 220 27.29 -35.43 32.79
N SER A 221 26.12 -34.79 32.98
CA SER A 221 25.11 -34.62 31.96
C SER A 221 25.62 -33.71 30.83
N ASN A 222 25.20 -34.02 29.60
CA ASN A 222 25.49 -33.17 28.46
C ASN A 222 24.85 -31.78 28.63
N ASP A 223 25.70 -30.75 28.75
CA ASP A 223 25.30 -29.35 28.96
C ASP A 223 25.15 -28.56 27.66
N ARG A 224 25.35 -29.22 26.49
CA ARG A 224 25.30 -28.61 25.18
C ARG A 224 24.33 -29.33 24.23
N ILE A 225 23.14 -29.58 24.73
CA ILE A 225 22.09 -30.15 23.87
C ILE A 225 21.50 -29.00 23.05
N PRO A 226 21.65 -29.05 21.69
CA PRO A 226 21.09 -28.02 20.84
C PRO A 226 19.56 -28.06 20.88
N THR A 227 18.96 -26.94 21.12
CA THR A 227 17.50 -26.73 21.06
C THR A 227 17.18 -25.48 20.25
N ASN A 228 15.95 -25.30 19.87
CA ASN A 228 15.49 -24.09 19.22
C ASN A 228 14.39 -23.45 20.08
N ILE A 229 14.44 -22.13 20.21
CA ILE A 229 13.34 -21.34 20.77
C ILE A 229 12.20 -21.44 19.76
N GLU A 230 11.03 -21.85 20.21
CA GLU A 230 9.84 -21.86 19.39
C GLU A 230 9.27 -20.43 19.28
N LEU A 231 9.10 -19.97 18.04
CA LEU A 231 8.48 -18.69 17.73
C LEU A 231 7.04 -18.92 17.25
N ASN A 232 6.18 -17.94 17.47
CA ASN A 232 4.81 -17.97 16.95
C ASN A 232 4.78 -17.58 15.47
N SER A 233 3.77 -18.05 14.77
CA SER A 233 3.40 -17.56 13.45
C SER A 233 2.38 -16.42 13.57
N TRP A 234 2.38 -15.52 12.59
CA TRP A 234 1.54 -14.35 12.54
C TRP A 234 0.89 -14.21 11.17
N ASP A 235 -0.37 -13.81 11.17
CA ASP A 235 -1.13 -13.54 9.95
C ASP A 235 -0.51 -12.38 9.16
N LEU A 236 -0.79 -12.34 7.85
CA LEU A 236 -0.52 -11.17 7.00
C LEU A 236 -1.55 -10.05 7.27
N PRO A 237 -1.20 -8.77 6.98
CA PRO A 237 -2.10 -7.65 7.14
C PRO A 237 -3.17 -7.66 6.04
N LEU A 238 -4.24 -8.44 6.25
CA LEU A 238 -5.37 -8.51 5.34
C LEU A 238 -6.14 -7.19 5.36
N ILE A 239 -6.33 -6.59 4.19
CA ILE A 239 -7.02 -5.30 4.07
C ILE A 239 -8.13 -5.42 3.03
N PHE A 240 -9.34 -5.10 3.42
CA PHE A 240 -10.44 -4.83 2.51
C PHE A 240 -10.59 -3.32 2.30
N ARG A 241 -10.71 -2.90 1.04
CA ARG A 241 -10.93 -1.50 0.67
C ARG A 241 -12.13 -1.39 -0.28
N LEU A 242 -12.96 -0.39 -0.05
CA LEU A 242 -14.07 -0.03 -0.93
C LEU A 242 -13.96 1.46 -1.26
N GLY A 243 -13.80 1.79 -2.52
CA GLY A 243 -13.58 3.15 -2.99
C GLY A 243 -14.66 3.66 -3.94
N LEU A 244 -14.93 4.95 -3.87
CA LEU A 244 -15.81 5.68 -4.77
C LEU A 244 -15.06 6.89 -5.33
N SER A 245 -15.16 7.13 -6.63
CA SER A 245 -14.63 8.34 -7.25
C SER A 245 -15.57 8.90 -8.30
N THR A 246 -15.54 10.22 -8.47
CA THR A 246 -16.30 10.88 -9.52
C THR A 246 -15.64 12.18 -9.96
N ASN A 247 -15.77 12.53 -11.24
CA ASN A 247 -15.38 13.83 -11.77
C ASN A 247 -16.51 14.83 -11.49
N VAL A 248 -16.26 15.76 -10.58
CA VAL A 248 -17.21 16.82 -10.21
C VAL A 248 -17.25 17.91 -11.29
N ILE A 249 -16.08 18.22 -11.85
CA ILE A 249 -15.89 19.15 -12.96
C ILE A 249 -15.03 18.45 -14.01
N GLN A 250 -15.45 18.49 -15.24
CA GLN A 250 -14.67 18.00 -16.36
C GLN A 250 -14.95 18.84 -17.60
N ASN A 251 -13.92 19.50 -18.09
CA ASN A 251 -13.88 20.21 -19.35
C ASN A 251 -12.47 20.14 -19.94
N ASP A 252 -12.24 20.72 -21.09
CA ASP A 252 -10.96 20.64 -21.82
C ASP A 252 -9.78 21.27 -21.04
N THR A 253 -10.05 22.12 -20.06
CA THR A 253 -9.00 22.85 -19.32
C THR A 253 -8.81 22.31 -17.89
N TYR A 254 -9.92 21.94 -17.23
CA TYR A 254 -9.91 21.53 -15.82
C TYR A 254 -10.64 20.20 -15.64
N ARG A 255 -10.04 19.30 -14.85
CA ARG A 255 -10.71 18.14 -14.30
C ARG A 255 -10.56 18.17 -12.77
N PHE A 256 -11.67 18.14 -12.06
CA PHE A 256 -11.69 18.02 -10.60
C PHE A 256 -12.35 16.70 -10.21
N THR A 257 -11.56 15.82 -9.63
CA THR A 257 -11.96 14.49 -9.18
C THR A 257 -12.00 14.45 -7.65
N VAL A 258 -13.01 13.82 -7.08
CA VAL A 258 -13.14 13.56 -5.65
C VAL A 258 -13.23 12.06 -5.41
N THR A 259 -12.58 11.60 -4.35
CA THR A 259 -12.54 10.18 -3.96
C THR A 259 -12.86 10.00 -2.49
N LEU A 260 -13.43 8.84 -2.17
CA LEU A 260 -13.70 8.39 -0.81
C LEU A 260 -13.44 6.88 -0.75
N ASP A 261 -12.55 6.46 0.14
CA ASP A 261 -12.25 5.04 0.36
C ASP A 261 -12.53 4.65 1.82
N ALA A 262 -13.29 3.56 2.01
CA ALA A 262 -13.46 2.90 3.29
C ALA A 262 -12.46 1.74 3.39
N ILE A 263 -11.79 1.63 4.54
CA ILE A 263 -10.72 0.67 4.79
C ILE A 263 -11.07 -0.16 6.01
N HIS A 264 -11.00 -1.47 5.87
CA HIS A 264 -11.21 -2.45 6.94
C HIS A 264 -10.03 -3.43 7.00
N PRO A 265 -9.04 -3.16 7.85
CA PRO A 265 -7.90 -4.05 8.07
C PRO A 265 -8.22 -5.11 9.13
N ASN A 266 -7.47 -6.23 9.17
CA ASN A 266 -7.61 -7.24 10.22
C ASN A 266 -6.82 -6.92 11.49
N ASN A 267 -5.91 -5.95 11.43
CA ASN A 267 -4.96 -5.60 12.50
C ASN A 267 -5.14 -4.18 13.05
N ASP A 268 -6.16 -3.45 12.62
CA ASP A 268 -6.47 -2.09 13.09
C ASP A 268 -7.98 -1.84 13.01
N TYR A 269 -8.42 -0.66 13.42
CA TYR A 269 -9.80 -0.21 13.29
C TYR A 269 -10.12 0.28 11.88
N GLU A 270 -11.41 0.28 11.56
CA GLU A 270 -11.90 0.83 10.30
C GLU A 270 -11.60 2.33 10.20
N SER A 271 -11.33 2.77 8.98
CA SER A 271 -11.06 4.17 8.71
C SER A 271 -11.58 4.60 7.34
N LEU A 272 -11.66 5.92 7.15
CA LEU A 272 -12.02 6.53 5.88
C LEU A 272 -10.87 7.39 5.38
N ASN A 273 -10.62 7.32 4.07
CA ASN A 273 -9.73 8.23 3.37
C ASN A 273 -10.54 9.10 2.41
N VAL A 274 -10.18 10.37 2.33
CA VAL A 274 -10.80 11.33 1.38
C VAL A 274 -9.72 12.01 0.58
N GLY A 275 -9.94 12.14 -0.72
CA GLY A 275 -9.00 12.78 -1.63
C GLY A 275 -9.67 13.65 -2.67
N GLY A 276 -8.92 14.63 -3.16
CA GLY A 276 -9.29 15.49 -4.27
C GLY A 276 -8.10 15.74 -5.18
N GLU A 277 -8.34 15.70 -6.49
CA GLU A 277 -7.36 15.98 -7.54
C GLU A 277 -7.90 17.06 -8.46
N LEU A 278 -7.12 18.12 -8.66
CA LEU A 278 -7.36 19.14 -9.66
C LEU A 278 -6.28 19.05 -10.74
N SER A 279 -6.67 18.63 -11.94
CA SER A 279 -5.81 18.62 -13.11
C SER A 279 -6.08 19.84 -13.97
N PHE A 280 -5.02 20.53 -14.40
CA PHE A 280 -5.05 21.65 -15.32
C PHE A 280 -4.40 21.25 -16.64
N MET A 281 -5.19 21.23 -17.71
CA MET A 281 -4.79 20.82 -19.08
C MET A 281 -4.13 19.42 -19.13
N GLU A 282 -4.45 18.53 -18.18
CA GLU A 282 -3.80 17.22 -17.97
C GLU A 282 -2.26 17.32 -17.86
N PHE A 283 -1.72 18.52 -17.66
CA PHE A 283 -0.29 18.80 -17.55
C PHE A 283 0.14 19.04 -16.09
N PHE A 284 -0.58 19.89 -15.38
CA PHE A 284 -0.27 20.24 -13.99
C PHE A 284 -1.36 19.72 -13.06
N ILE A 285 -0.97 18.98 -12.02
CA ILE A 285 -1.90 18.29 -11.14
C ILE A 285 -1.63 18.70 -9.70
N LEU A 286 -2.69 19.14 -8.99
CA LEU A 286 -2.68 19.42 -7.58
C LEU A 286 -3.55 18.41 -6.85
N ARG A 287 -3.06 17.88 -5.72
CA ARG A 287 -3.76 16.88 -4.92
C ARG A 287 -3.80 17.30 -3.46
N GLY A 288 -4.89 16.96 -2.81
CA GLY A 288 -5.03 17.10 -1.38
C GLY A 288 -5.92 15.99 -0.85
N GLY A 289 -5.59 15.52 0.34
CA GLY A 289 -6.36 14.45 0.96
C GLY A 289 -6.17 14.38 2.47
N TYR A 290 -7.00 13.59 3.09
CA TYR A 290 -6.90 13.28 4.51
C TYR A 290 -7.07 11.76 4.67
N ASN A 291 -6.11 11.14 5.32
CA ASN A 291 -6.15 9.70 5.56
C ASN A 291 -6.56 9.37 6.99
N SER A 292 -7.09 8.18 7.18
CA SER A 292 -7.45 7.61 8.48
C SER A 292 -8.43 8.49 9.28
N LEU A 293 -9.41 9.09 8.59
CA LEU A 293 -10.52 9.76 9.26
C LEU A 293 -11.23 8.77 10.19
N PHE A 294 -11.61 9.25 11.37
CA PHE A 294 -12.30 8.49 12.43
C PHE A 294 -11.50 7.34 13.05
N LEU A 295 -10.23 7.15 12.67
CA LEU A 295 -9.37 6.17 13.32
C LEU A 295 -9.08 6.63 14.76
N LYS A 296 -9.44 5.77 15.72
CA LYS A 296 -9.18 6.03 17.14
C LYS A 296 -7.67 5.99 17.41
N ASP A 297 -7.15 7.04 18.05
CA ASP A 297 -5.72 7.20 18.38
C ASP A 297 -4.77 7.11 17.17
N GLY A 298 -5.31 7.27 15.95
CA GLY A 298 -4.54 7.17 14.71
C GLY A 298 -3.64 8.40 14.47
N GLU A 299 -2.46 8.16 13.89
CA GLU A 299 -1.56 9.21 13.38
C GLU A 299 -1.92 9.62 11.94
N GLY A 300 -3.22 9.54 11.60
CA GLY A 300 -3.77 9.99 10.32
C GLY A 300 -3.62 11.49 10.13
N GLY A 301 -3.49 11.95 8.89
CA GLY A 301 -3.24 13.35 8.69
C GLY A 301 -3.46 13.87 7.28
N LEU A 302 -3.20 15.18 7.16
CA LEU A 302 -3.24 15.89 5.91
C LEU A 302 -2.14 15.38 4.97
N SER A 303 -2.53 15.15 3.72
CA SER A 303 -1.64 14.85 2.60
C SER A 303 -1.80 15.89 1.51
N LEU A 304 -0.70 16.28 0.89
CA LEU A 304 -0.66 17.21 -0.24
C LEU A 304 0.20 16.62 -1.33
N GLY A 305 -0.16 16.83 -2.58
CA GLY A 305 0.60 16.33 -3.73
C GLY A 305 0.61 17.30 -4.90
N ILE A 306 1.68 17.23 -5.65
CA ILE A 306 1.81 17.92 -6.94
C ILE A 306 2.25 16.89 -7.99
N GLY A 307 1.77 17.06 -9.21
CA GLY A 307 2.14 16.22 -10.35
C GLY A 307 2.37 17.07 -11.60
N VAL A 308 3.30 16.61 -12.42
CA VAL A 308 3.55 17.18 -13.75
C VAL A 308 3.59 16.03 -14.76
N ASN A 309 2.84 16.18 -15.84
CA ASN A 309 2.69 15.18 -16.88
C ASN A 309 3.19 15.73 -18.21
N SER A 310 3.95 14.94 -18.96
CA SER A 310 4.55 15.38 -20.23
C SER A 310 3.63 15.31 -21.44
N THR A 311 2.32 15.11 -21.26
CA THR A 311 1.34 14.92 -22.35
C THR A 311 1.37 16.06 -23.40
N MET A 312 1.72 17.28 -22.99
CA MET A 312 1.86 18.42 -23.90
C MET A 312 3.19 18.44 -24.68
N LEU A 313 4.20 17.71 -24.23
CA LEU A 313 5.56 17.78 -24.77
C LEU A 313 5.88 16.64 -25.73
N PHE A 314 5.29 15.46 -25.51
CA PHE A 314 5.54 14.24 -26.28
C PHE A 314 4.21 13.57 -26.64
N SER A 315 4.10 13.09 -27.87
CA SER A 315 2.87 12.45 -28.37
C SER A 315 2.75 10.97 -28.00
N ASP A 316 3.86 10.26 -27.96
CA ASP A 316 3.86 8.80 -27.88
C ASP A 316 4.21 8.26 -26.49
N THR A 317 5.13 8.92 -25.80
CA THR A 317 5.55 8.55 -24.45
C THR A 317 5.08 9.61 -23.45
N ILE A 318 4.36 9.16 -22.41
CA ILE A 318 3.93 10.01 -21.32
C ILE A 318 4.88 9.76 -20.15
N VAL A 319 5.48 10.83 -19.63
CA VAL A 319 6.27 10.81 -18.40
C VAL A 319 5.53 11.66 -17.37
N GLN A 320 5.23 11.09 -16.22
CA GLN A 320 4.62 11.81 -15.11
C GLN A 320 5.54 11.73 -13.90
N PHE A 321 5.76 12.87 -13.28
CA PHE A 321 6.45 12.98 -12.00
C PHE A 321 5.46 13.47 -10.95
N ASP A 322 5.41 12.77 -9.82
CA ASP A 322 4.59 13.15 -8.68
C ASP A 322 5.44 13.26 -7.42
N TYR A 323 5.14 14.27 -6.64
CA TYR A 323 5.64 14.45 -5.29
C TYR A 323 4.47 14.52 -4.33
N ALA A 324 4.58 13.85 -3.19
CA ALA A 324 3.63 13.95 -2.11
C ALA A 324 4.29 14.16 -0.76
N PHE A 325 3.61 14.94 0.04
CA PHE A 325 3.87 15.18 1.45
C PHE A 325 2.73 14.58 2.26
N ARG A 326 3.07 13.82 3.32
CA ARG A 326 2.11 13.30 4.28
C ARG A 326 2.56 13.59 5.69
N ASN A 327 1.66 14.14 6.49
CA ASN A 327 1.87 14.35 7.91
C ASN A 327 1.55 13.06 8.67
N PHE A 328 2.49 12.58 9.49
CA PHE A 328 2.36 11.42 10.35
C PHE A 328 2.36 11.80 11.85
N GLY A 329 1.90 13.00 12.17
CA GLY A 329 1.79 13.46 13.55
C GLY A 329 3.13 13.36 14.30
N ARG A 330 3.17 12.53 15.34
CA ARG A 330 4.36 12.33 16.19
C ARG A 330 5.52 11.61 15.48
N LEU A 331 5.27 10.91 14.39
CA LEU A 331 6.28 10.12 13.66
C LEU A 331 7.01 10.92 12.57
N GLN A 332 6.82 12.24 12.53
CA GLN A 332 7.36 13.17 11.53
C GLN A 332 6.64 13.11 10.18
N ASN A 333 7.16 13.85 9.22
CA ASN A 333 6.57 13.96 7.89
C ASN A 333 7.27 12.98 6.93
N VAL A 334 6.49 12.48 5.99
CA VAL A 334 6.99 11.58 4.95
C VAL A 334 6.87 12.24 3.59
N HIS A 335 7.91 12.09 2.78
CA HIS A 335 8.02 12.62 1.43
C HIS A 335 8.14 11.47 0.44
N MET A 336 7.21 11.39 -0.50
CA MET A 336 7.21 10.38 -1.55
C MET A 336 7.46 11.02 -2.90
N PHE A 337 8.30 10.38 -3.70
CA PHE A 337 8.55 10.69 -5.08
C PHE A 337 8.13 9.52 -5.95
N SER A 338 7.47 9.77 -7.05
CA SER A 338 7.18 8.74 -8.04
C SER A 338 7.37 9.25 -9.46
N LEU A 339 7.72 8.31 -10.32
CA LEU A 339 7.96 8.50 -11.73
C LEU A 339 7.21 7.42 -12.49
N GLU A 340 6.45 7.83 -13.49
CA GLU A 340 5.63 6.97 -14.33
C GLU A 340 6.01 7.18 -15.80
N PHE A 341 6.09 6.08 -16.53
CA PHE A 341 6.36 6.04 -17.97
C PHE A 341 5.30 5.22 -18.67
N LYS A 342 4.51 5.85 -19.55
CA LYS A 342 3.56 5.17 -20.45
C LYS A 342 4.04 5.25 -21.90
N PHE A 343 4.14 4.10 -22.59
CA PHE A 343 4.67 4.02 -23.96
C PHE A 343 4.01 2.92 -24.80
#